data_f6a76b2f6924aca13ef80d6e576a35f7
#
_entry.id   f6a76b2f6924aca13ef80d6e576a35f7
#
_cell.length_a   1.000
_cell.length_b   1.000
_cell.length_c   1.000
_cell.angle_alpha   90.00
_cell.angle_beta   90.00
_cell.angle_gamma   90.00
#
_symmetry.space_group_name_H-M   'P 1'
#
loop_
_entity.id
_entity.type
_entity.pdbx_description
1 polymer ?
#
loop_
_entity_poly.entity_id
_entity_poly.type
_entity_poly.pdbx_seq_one_letter_code
_entity_poly.pdbx_strand_id
1 'polypeptide(L)'
;MSHAEQNLPTRTATNATDDDAIPDEDTSEVTKLFHERLQAWKHACGYLEDYISATEKLQHTHAKEYEKVLKTVSHPLKEGHHFDQNLGGIAGTFDTIRSNTQGISNSHAETAKTIKGSVLPIFERLHTEIKNKTKELTKGAGKGGKLVDKARQTSQKHIEQLGQHTAAFDSTGGKIHAHEDPYILQRGVYHRLNKQIIEENNNRNDIIAVQNSFAQFEAHILTTIQNGLGQFNQIVGNQAEQTRTMYGNMTSTAQQIAPDFEWNGFVQRNNQVLIDPNAPPRSMSNISFPNQNHRATEPLIAGSLERKGKLLKKYEAAFWVITPSKFMHEFKTDDDFAKDPIPETSLYLPDCMVGAVDGLKFQVKGKDVSGSSFGNKLSMAHEYAFKAHTPQEAQKWWETLRSSTGSTTNELPPTSPSESRQPSAAMGSAVTPEKSASSEYPSEPTKVFTEEDTRPQTTDAAALEAERKEAAYSAAGPTDGVATHSKV
;
A
#
# COMPACT_ATOMS: atom_id res chain seq x y z
N MET A 1 54.13 12.22 25.08
CA MET A 1 53.52 13.47 24.67
C MET A 1 53.19 14.25 25.95
N SER A 2 53.92 15.29 26.18
CA SER A 2 53.91 16.09 27.42
C SER A 2 52.63 16.96 27.44
N HIS A 3 51.78 16.72 28.45
CA HIS A 3 50.70 17.66 28.76
C HIS A 3 51.30 18.93 29.36
N ALA A 4 51.31 19.97 28.58
CA ALA A 4 51.53 21.30 29.12
C ALA A 4 50.29 21.69 29.95
N GLU A 5 50.40 21.62 31.27
CA GLU A 5 49.45 22.28 32.17
C GLU A 5 49.43 23.77 31.87
N GLN A 6 48.31 24.24 31.28
CA GLN A 6 48.03 25.65 31.17
C GLN A 6 47.69 26.12 32.57
N ASN A 7 48.64 26.75 33.22
CA ASN A 7 48.40 27.55 34.41
C ASN A 7 47.43 28.68 34.06
N LEU A 8 46.15 28.49 34.39
CA LEU A 8 45.18 29.58 34.44
C LEU A 8 45.67 30.57 35.48
N PRO A 9 45.68 31.89 35.20
CA PRO A 9 46.06 32.88 36.19
C PRO A 9 45.13 32.78 37.38
N THR A 10 45.67 32.35 38.50
CA THR A 10 44.94 32.23 39.79
C THR A 10 44.56 33.65 40.18
N ARG A 11 43.27 33.94 40.19
CA ARG A 11 42.70 35.17 40.70
C ARG A 11 43.02 35.22 42.21
N THR A 12 44.03 35.95 42.59
CA THR A 12 44.35 36.18 43.98
C THR A 12 43.18 36.90 44.63
N ALA A 13 42.55 36.25 45.61
CA ALA A 13 41.56 36.91 46.42
C ALA A 13 42.16 38.17 47.02
N THR A 14 41.54 39.29 46.80
CA THR A 14 41.88 40.61 47.36
C THR A 14 41.69 40.56 48.87
N ASN A 15 42.67 40.02 49.60
CA ASN A 15 42.95 40.43 50.96
C ASN A 15 43.98 41.54 50.83
N ALA A 16 43.51 42.74 51.05
CA ALA A 16 44.30 43.91 51.06
C ALA A 16 45.40 43.84 52.14
N THR A 17 46.57 43.41 51.75
CA THR A 17 47.83 43.81 52.42
C THR A 17 48.68 44.49 51.38
N ASP A 18 48.85 45.62 51.62
CA ASP A 18 49.47 46.85 51.12
C ASP A 18 50.69 46.77 50.17
N ASP A 19 51.04 45.65 49.56
CA ASP A 19 52.24 45.58 48.76
C ASP A 19 52.06 45.33 47.26
N ASP A 20 50.80 45.06 46.80
CA ASP A 20 50.53 44.86 45.39
C ASP A 20 49.72 46.03 44.78
N ALA A 21 50.30 47.23 44.86
CA ALA A 21 49.70 48.41 44.25
C ALA A 21 49.75 48.40 42.71
N ILE A 22 50.23 47.35 42.09
CA ILE A 22 50.34 47.21 40.63
C ILE A 22 49.70 45.95 40.21
N PRO A 23 48.46 45.98 39.70
CA PRO A 23 47.87 44.78 39.10
C PRO A 23 48.66 44.38 37.84
N ASP A 24 49.17 43.17 37.83
CA ASP A 24 49.87 42.56 36.68
C ASP A 24 48.90 42.07 35.58
N GLU A 25 47.65 42.56 35.52
CA GLU A 25 46.67 42.17 34.52
C GLU A 25 47.00 42.86 33.17
N ASP A 26 47.56 42.08 32.28
CA ASP A 26 47.74 42.45 30.88
C ASP A 26 46.37 42.54 30.19
N THR A 27 45.86 43.77 29.98
CA THR A 27 44.58 44.06 29.30
C THR A 27 44.52 43.51 27.88
N SER A 28 45.65 43.12 27.30
CA SER A 28 45.75 42.46 25.98
C SER A 28 45.18 41.04 26.00
N GLU A 29 45.28 40.29 27.11
CA GLU A 29 44.79 38.92 27.25
C GLU A 29 43.27 38.85 27.21
N VAL A 30 42.55 39.71 27.93
CA VAL A 30 41.10 39.77 27.92
C VAL A 30 40.56 40.07 26.52
N THR A 31 41.17 41.02 25.83
CA THR A 31 40.80 41.37 24.45
C THR A 31 41.06 40.19 23.49
N LYS A 32 42.18 39.51 23.64
CA LYS A 32 42.51 38.31 22.86
C LYS A 32 41.48 37.19 23.08
N LEU A 33 41.11 36.92 24.34
CA LEU A 33 40.09 35.92 24.70
C LEU A 33 38.75 36.25 24.06
N PHE A 34 38.30 37.50 24.07
CA PHE A 34 37.06 37.90 23.40
C PHE A 34 37.15 37.79 21.87
N HIS A 35 38.29 38.06 21.30
CA HIS A 35 38.52 37.85 19.87
C HIS A 35 38.40 36.40 19.49
N GLU A 36 39.02 35.49 20.24
CA GLU A 36 38.93 34.05 20.05
C GLU A 36 37.46 33.54 20.20
N ARG A 37 36.75 34.07 21.21
CA ARG A 37 35.34 33.75 21.45
C ARG A 37 34.43 34.19 20.29
N LEU A 38 34.63 35.41 19.74
CA LEU A 38 33.90 35.90 18.57
C LEU A 38 34.22 35.08 17.31
N GLN A 39 35.48 34.65 17.17
CA GLN A 39 35.88 33.77 16.07
C GLN A 39 35.15 32.41 16.15
N ALA A 40 35.02 31.83 17.37
CA ALA A 40 34.26 30.63 17.59
C ALA A 40 32.78 30.81 17.23
N TRP A 41 32.14 31.91 17.65
CA TRP A 41 30.79 32.26 17.28
C TRP A 41 30.60 32.45 15.77
N LYS A 42 31.57 33.10 15.12
CA LYS A 42 31.57 33.26 13.67
C LYS A 42 31.57 31.93 12.94
N HIS A 43 32.39 30.96 13.37
CA HIS A 43 32.42 29.63 12.78
C HIS A 43 31.10 28.87 13.05
N ALA A 44 30.61 28.91 14.30
CA ALA A 44 29.33 28.26 14.64
C ALA A 44 28.18 28.82 13.80
N CYS A 45 28.12 30.13 13.62
CA CYS A 45 27.12 30.79 12.79
C CYS A 45 27.27 30.41 11.31
N GLY A 46 28.52 30.34 10.81
CA GLY A 46 28.80 29.90 9.43
C GLY A 46 28.34 28.48 9.18
N TYR A 47 28.55 27.54 10.11
CA TYR A 47 28.04 26.16 9.97
C TYR A 47 26.51 26.10 9.92
N LEU A 48 25.81 26.94 10.70
CA LEU A 48 24.35 27.02 10.64
C LEU A 48 23.87 27.60 9.30
N GLU A 49 24.51 28.63 8.81
CA GLU A 49 24.26 29.27 7.51
C GLU A 49 24.43 28.24 6.39
N ASP A 50 25.53 27.47 6.39
CA ASP A 50 25.82 26.43 5.41
C ASP A 50 24.75 25.29 5.48
N TYR A 51 24.37 24.87 6.68
CA TYR A 51 23.34 23.85 6.89
C TYR A 51 21.97 24.29 6.31
N ILE A 52 21.55 25.50 6.62
CA ILE A 52 20.28 26.08 6.12
C ILE A 52 20.32 26.23 4.59
N SER A 53 21.44 26.73 4.05
CA SER A 53 21.66 26.88 2.60
C SER A 53 21.65 25.51 1.89
N ALA A 54 22.30 24.50 2.46
CA ALA A 54 22.29 23.14 1.92
C ALA A 54 20.87 22.55 1.91
N THR A 55 20.09 22.79 2.98
CA THR A 55 18.69 22.34 3.07
C THR A 55 17.81 23.05 2.05
N GLU A 56 17.98 24.37 1.83
CA GLU A 56 17.28 25.10 0.77
C GLU A 56 17.52 24.45 -0.60
N LYS A 57 18.78 24.18 -0.94
CA LYS A 57 19.15 23.55 -2.22
C LYS A 57 18.56 22.13 -2.35
N LEU A 58 18.52 21.37 -1.24
CA LEU A 58 17.89 20.06 -1.21
C LEU A 58 16.39 20.17 -1.50
N GLN A 59 15.67 21.09 -0.88
CA GLN A 59 14.26 21.32 -1.14
C GLN A 59 14.00 21.70 -2.61
N HIS A 60 14.82 22.58 -3.17
CA HIS A 60 14.74 22.93 -4.59
C HIS A 60 14.98 21.73 -5.51
N THR A 61 15.91 20.84 -5.14
CA THR A 61 16.17 19.60 -5.89
C THR A 61 14.98 18.66 -5.79
N HIS A 62 14.41 18.49 -4.60
CA HIS A 62 13.22 17.66 -4.41
C HIS A 62 12.06 18.14 -5.29
N ALA A 63 11.81 19.43 -5.39
CA ALA A 63 10.78 19.97 -6.28
C ALA A 63 10.98 19.48 -7.73
N LYS A 64 12.20 19.56 -8.25
CA LYS A 64 12.54 19.09 -9.60
C LYS A 64 12.41 17.58 -9.77
N GLU A 65 12.79 16.81 -8.76
CA GLU A 65 12.64 15.35 -8.82
C GLU A 65 11.15 14.94 -8.80
N TYR A 66 10.31 15.63 -8.01
CA TYR A 66 8.85 15.38 -8.04
C TYR A 66 8.21 15.79 -9.38
N GLU A 67 8.73 16.78 -10.11
CA GLU A 67 8.31 17.04 -11.49
C GLU A 67 8.61 15.85 -12.43
N LYS A 68 9.73 15.14 -12.21
CA LYS A 68 10.02 13.91 -12.96
C LYS A 68 9.07 12.78 -12.58
N VAL A 69 8.75 12.62 -11.30
CA VAL A 69 7.74 11.67 -10.84
C VAL A 69 6.39 11.97 -11.47
N LEU A 70 5.97 13.24 -11.48
CA LEU A 70 4.71 13.67 -12.11
C LEU A 70 4.65 13.27 -13.60
N LYS A 71 5.76 13.39 -14.33
CA LYS A 71 5.82 13.01 -15.75
C LYS A 71 5.47 11.53 -15.99
N THR A 72 5.74 10.64 -15.03
CA THR A 72 5.42 9.21 -15.17
C THR A 72 3.92 8.93 -15.21
N VAL A 73 3.11 9.80 -14.64
CA VAL A 73 1.64 9.68 -14.55
C VAL A 73 0.90 10.79 -15.32
N SER A 74 1.62 11.66 -16.04
CA SER A 74 1.03 12.81 -16.75
C SER A 74 0.25 12.43 -18.00
N HIS A 75 0.56 11.27 -18.59
CA HIS A 75 -0.16 10.79 -19.74
C HIS A 75 -1.50 10.18 -19.35
N PRO A 76 -2.55 10.31 -20.17
CA PRO A 76 -3.80 9.58 -19.99
C PRO A 76 -3.55 8.09 -19.88
N LEU A 77 -4.42 7.37 -19.19
CA LEU A 77 -4.39 5.91 -19.15
C LEU A 77 -4.46 5.38 -20.59
N LYS A 78 -3.55 4.47 -20.95
CA LYS A 78 -3.68 3.71 -22.19
C LYS A 78 -4.98 2.93 -22.12
N GLU A 79 -5.62 2.75 -23.28
CA GLU A 79 -6.91 2.06 -23.35
C GLU A 79 -7.93 2.60 -22.30
N GLY A 80 -7.90 3.92 -22.07
CA GLY A 80 -8.72 4.59 -21.05
C GLY A 80 -10.23 4.36 -21.21
N HIS A 81 -10.71 4.01 -22.42
CA HIS A 81 -12.11 3.65 -22.70
C HIS A 81 -12.59 2.39 -21.96
N HIS A 82 -11.67 1.55 -21.45
CA HIS A 82 -12.02 0.40 -20.64
C HIS A 82 -12.33 0.76 -19.18
N PHE A 83 -11.91 1.94 -18.73
CA PHE A 83 -12.17 2.44 -17.37
C PHE A 83 -13.30 3.44 -17.36
N ASP A 84 -13.96 3.57 -16.21
CA ASP A 84 -14.94 4.63 -16.04
C ASP A 84 -14.23 5.98 -16.00
N GLN A 85 -14.66 6.93 -16.85
CA GLN A 85 -14.06 8.25 -16.93
C GLN A 85 -14.67 9.23 -15.91
N ASN A 86 -15.69 8.80 -15.16
CA ASN A 86 -16.28 9.61 -14.11
C ASN A 86 -15.38 9.67 -12.88
N LEU A 87 -15.53 10.76 -12.11
CA LEU A 87 -14.88 10.91 -10.81
C LEU A 87 -15.38 9.80 -9.87
N GLY A 88 -14.51 8.92 -9.44
CA GLY A 88 -14.85 7.82 -8.53
C GLY A 88 -14.24 6.47 -8.90
N GLY A 89 -13.73 6.34 -10.15
CA GLY A 89 -13.01 5.16 -10.60
C GLY A 89 -11.49 5.35 -10.58
N ILE A 90 -10.78 4.40 -11.20
CA ILE A 90 -9.32 4.43 -11.31
C ILE A 90 -8.82 5.68 -12.04
N ALA A 91 -9.56 6.20 -13.02
CA ALA A 91 -9.20 7.44 -13.71
C ALA A 91 -9.14 8.63 -12.73
N GLY A 92 -10.12 8.76 -11.82
CA GLY A 92 -10.13 9.76 -10.77
C GLY A 92 -8.97 9.61 -9.78
N THR A 93 -8.56 8.37 -9.47
CA THR A 93 -7.36 8.11 -8.67
C THR A 93 -6.12 8.67 -9.34
N PHE A 94 -5.94 8.45 -10.64
CA PHE A 94 -4.80 9.01 -11.38
C PHE A 94 -4.83 10.54 -11.44
N ASP A 95 -6.01 11.16 -11.54
CA ASP A 95 -6.13 12.61 -11.46
C ASP A 95 -5.73 13.14 -10.09
N THR A 96 -6.13 12.46 -9.01
CA THR A 96 -5.72 12.78 -7.65
C THR A 96 -4.22 12.60 -7.45
N ILE A 97 -3.62 11.54 -7.98
CA ILE A 97 -2.17 11.31 -7.96
C ILE A 97 -1.44 12.46 -8.67
N ARG A 98 -1.86 12.84 -9.87
CA ARG A 98 -1.26 13.96 -10.62
C ARG A 98 -1.35 15.27 -9.85
N SER A 99 -2.53 15.62 -9.38
CA SER A 99 -2.77 16.86 -8.64
C SER A 99 -1.95 16.95 -7.35
N ASN A 100 -1.96 15.88 -6.53
CA ASN A 100 -1.19 15.86 -5.28
C ASN A 100 0.32 15.78 -5.53
N THR A 101 0.80 15.06 -6.55
CA THR A 101 2.23 15.04 -6.90
C THR A 101 2.71 16.43 -7.36
N GLN A 102 1.90 17.14 -8.14
CA GLN A 102 2.18 18.55 -8.47
C GLN A 102 2.19 19.41 -7.20
N GLY A 103 1.25 19.20 -6.29
CA GLY A 103 1.20 19.87 -5.00
C GLY A 103 2.46 19.64 -4.16
N ILE A 104 2.97 18.41 -4.11
CA ILE A 104 4.22 18.07 -3.42
C ILE A 104 5.40 18.82 -4.05
N SER A 105 5.53 18.81 -5.38
CA SER A 105 6.58 19.56 -6.08
C SER A 105 6.53 21.05 -5.73
N ASN A 106 5.35 21.66 -5.81
CA ASN A 106 5.13 23.06 -5.48
C ASN A 106 5.45 23.37 -4.02
N SER A 107 5.07 22.48 -3.09
CA SER A 107 5.37 22.65 -1.66
C SER A 107 6.87 22.67 -1.39
N HIS A 108 7.64 21.77 -2.01
CA HIS A 108 9.10 21.78 -1.91
C HIS A 108 9.71 23.05 -2.52
N ALA A 109 9.24 23.52 -3.67
CA ALA A 109 9.71 24.74 -4.31
C ALA A 109 9.44 25.99 -3.45
N GLU A 110 8.24 26.09 -2.87
CA GLU A 110 7.88 27.22 -1.99
C GLU A 110 8.66 27.16 -0.67
N THR A 111 8.90 25.97 -0.12
CA THR A 111 9.74 25.77 1.05
C THR A 111 11.17 26.25 0.79
N ALA A 112 11.78 25.89 -0.33
CA ALA A 112 13.10 26.38 -0.72
C ALA A 112 13.12 27.90 -0.83
N LYS A 113 12.15 28.49 -1.50
CA LYS A 113 12.01 29.95 -1.64
C LYS A 113 11.85 30.65 -0.30
N THR A 114 11.04 30.08 0.60
CA THR A 114 10.80 30.64 1.94
C THR A 114 12.04 30.55 2.82
N ILE A 115 12.77 29.41 2.83
CA ILE A 115 14.05 29.28 3.54
C ILE A 115 15.04 30.33 3.04
N LYS A 116 15.19 30.47 1.73
CA LYS A 116 16.09 31.46 1.11
C LYS A 116 15.71 32.91 1.43
N GLY A 117 14.41 33.21 1.43
CA GLY A 117 13.93 34.61 1.59
C GLY A 117 13.76 35.05 3.03
N SER A 118 13.51 34.16 3.98
CA SER A 118 13.19 34.56 5.36
C SER A 118 14.12 33.96 6.41
N VAL A 119 14.62 32.74 6.25
CA VAL A 119 15.46 32.10 7.27
C VAL A 119 16.94 32.38 7.04
N LEU A 120 17.45 32.15 5.84
CA LEU A 120 18.86 32.33 5.51
C LEU A 120 19.36 33.76 5.82
N PRO A 121 18.60 34.83 5.50
CA PRO A 121 19.02 36.21 5.84
C PRO A 121 19.19 36.49 7.33
N ILE A 122 18.54 35.73 8.22
CA ILE A 122 18.72 35.86 9.67
C ILE A 122 20.16 35.47 10.04
N PHE A 123 20.63 34.34 9.54
CA PHE A 123 21.98 33.83 9.81
C PHE A 123 23.06 34.67 9.10
N GLU A 124 22.84 35.06 7.86
CA GLU A 124 23.76 35.97 7.11
C GLU A 124 23.93 37.30 7.82
N ARG A 125 22.83 37.86 8.34
CA ARG A 125 22.88 39.12 9.12
C ARG A 125 23.64 38.91 10.43
N LEU A 126 23.31 37.85 11.16
CA LEU A 126 23.99 37.51 12.41
C LEU A 126 25.48 37.29 12.20
N HIS A 127 25.89 36.61 11.15
CA HIS A 127 27.29 36.43 10.77
C HIS A 127 27.97 37.77 10.52
N THR A 128 27.28 38.69 9.85
CA THR A 128 27.76 40.03 9.60
C THR A 128 27.90 40.85 10.90
N GLU A 129 26.96 40.75 11.81
CA GLU A 129 26.99 41.41 13.12
C GLU A 129 28.17 40.91 13.97
N ILE A 130 28.42 39.59 14.01
CA ILE A 130 29.59 39.00 14.69
C ILE A 130 30.89 39.55 14.09
N LYS A 131 30.99 39.59 12.76
CA LYS A 131 32.17 40.18 12.06
C LYS A 131 32.37 41.66 12.38
N ASN A 132 31.28 42.41 12.49
CA ASN A 132 31.36 43.84 12.84
C ASN A 132 31.77 44.04 14.30
N LYS A 133 31.23 43.22 15.22
CA LYS A 133 31.63 43.25 16.65
C LYS A 133 33.10 42.89 16.84
N THR A 134 33.63 41.95 16.06
CA THR A 134 35.05 41.61 16.03
C THR A 134 35.89 42.82 15.63
N LYS A 135 35.48 43.58 14.59
CA LYS A 135 36.20 44.80 14.15
C LYS A 135 36.11 45.93 15.18
N GLU A 136 34.96 46.09 15.85
CA GLU A 136 34.77 47.07 16.93
C GLU A 136 35.72 46.79 18.08
N LEU A 137 35.76 45.52 18.56
CA LEU A 137 36.68 45.09 19.61
C LEU A 137 38.15 45.39 19.26
N THR A 138 38.57 45.02 18.05
CA THR A 138 39.95 45.25 17.59
C THR A 138 40.32 46.73 17.55
N LYS A 139 39.39 47.62 17.18
CA LYS A 139 39.64 49.09 17.13
C LYS A 139 39.67 49.75 18.51
N GLY A 140 38.88 49.21 19.47
CA GLY A 140 38.79 49.75 20.84
C GLY A 140 39.89 49.25 21.76
N ALA A 141 40.48 48.10 21.45
CA ALA A 141 41.45 47.43 22.29
C ALA A 141 42.76 48.26 22.43
N GLY A 142 43.29 48.35 23.65
CA GLY A 142 44.64 48.80 23.93
C GLY A 142 44.79 50.27 24.14
N LYS A 143 43.77 51.15 24.08
CA LYS A 143 43.91 52.58 24.43
C LYS A 143 44.08 52.76 25.94
N GLY A 144 43.23 52.16 26.75
CA GLY A 144 43.29 52.19 28.19
C GLY A 144 44.60 51.60 28.74
N GLY A 145 45.00 50.44 28.24
CA GLY A 145 46.25 49.77 28.62
C GLY A 145 47.48 50.64 28.37
N LYS A 146 47.57 51.31 27.21
CA LYS A 146 48.66 52.21 26.90
C LYS A 146 48.74 53.40 27.85
N LEU A 147 47.61 53.90 28.34
CA LEU A 147 47.58 55.00 29.34
C LEU A 147 48.06 54.48 30.70
N VAL A 148 47.65 53.28 31.08
CA VAL A 148 48.13 52.62 32.31
C VAL A 148 49.62 52.37 32.23
N ASP A 149 50.14 51.79 31.15
CA ASP A 149 51.58 51.56 30.96
C ASP A 149 52.40 52.82 31.03
N LYS A 150 51.92 53.86 30.40
CA LYS A 150 52.59 55.21 30.49
C LYS A 150 52.56 55.73 31.89
N ALA A 151 51.46 55.61 32.63
CA ALA A 151 51.39 56.10 34.01
C ALA A 151 52.31 55.26 34.92
N ARG A 152 52.35 53.93 34.75
CA ARG A 152 53.24 53.00 35.45
C ARG A 152 54.68 53.30 35.24
N GLN A 153 55.10 53.47 33.98
CA GLN A 153 56.46 53.83 33.65
C GLN A 153 56.87 55.20 34.28
N THR A 154 55.92 56.18 34.32
CA THR A 154 56.14 57.46 34.93
C THR A 154 56.30 57.33 36.45
N SER A 155 55.45 56.54 37.13
CA SER A 155 55.55 56.25 38.55
C SER A 155 56.88 55.60 38.90
N GLN A 156 57.21 54.49 38.17
CA GLN A 156 58.46 53.76 38.36
C GLN A 156 59.69 54.63 38.27
N LYS A 157 59.79 55.50 37.23
CA LYS A 157 60.92 56.43 37.07
C LYS A 157 61.06 57.33 38.27
N HIS A 158 59.97 57.81 38.88
CA HIS A 158 60.05 58.74 40.03
C HIS A 158 60.34 57.97 41.33
N ILE A 159 59.94 56.72 41.47
CA ILE A 159 60.33 55.83 42.58
C ILE A 159 61.83 55.56 42.50
N GLU A 160 62.39 55.26 41.34
CA GLU A 160 63.82 55.14 41.11
C GLU A 160 64.63 56.44 41.45
N GLN A 161 64.07 57.57 41.02
CA GLN A 161 64.66 58.87 41.38
C GLN A 161 64.63 59.10 42.88
N LEU A 162 63.56 58.81 43.57
CA LEU A 162 63.53 58.89 45.03
C LEU A 162 64.54 57.96 45.67
N GLY A 163 64.74 56.70 45.20
CA GLY A 163 65.79 55.84 45.70
C GLY A 163 67.21 56.37 45.47
N GLN A 164 67.44 56.94 44.32
CA GLN A 164 68.74 57.56 44.05
C GLN A 164 69.06 58.75 44.97
N HIS A 165 68.07 59.64 45.19
CA HIS A 165 68.27 60.84 46.03
C HIS A 165 68.26 60.54 47.55
N THR A 166 67.59 59.50 48.03
CA THR A 166 67.72 58.97 49.39
C THR A 166 69.11 58.43 49.65
N ALA A 167 69.63 57.62 48.70
CA ALA A 167 71.02 57.10 48.79
C ALA A 167 72.05 58.23 48.74
N ALA A 168 71.83 59.28 47.96
CA ALA A 168 72.66 60.47 47.92
C ALA A 168 72.59 61.26 49.25
N PHE A 169 71.42 61.41 49.85
CA PHE A 169 71.28 62.02 51.18
C PHE A 169 72.12 61.30 52.23
N ASP A 170 72.01 59.96 52.27
CA ASP A 170 72.76 59.15 53.23
C ASP A 170 74.30 59.32 53.01
N SER A 171 74.77 59.38 51.79
CA SER A 171 76.16 59.43 51.46
C SER A 171 76.80 60.86 51.65
N THR A 172 76.01 61.89 51.56
CA THR A 172 76.48 63.29 51.65
C THR A 172 76.29 63.92 53.03
N GLY A 173 75.68 63.16 53.97
CA GLY A 173 75.35 63.68 55.30
C GLY A 173 74.25 64.75 55.25
N GLY A 174 73.34 64.69 54.30
CA GLY A 174 72.22 65.63 54.19
C GLY A 174 72.42 66.86 53.35
N LYS A 175 73.55 67.02 52.68
CA LYS A 175 73.83 68.13 51.79
C LYS A 175 73.32 67.87 50.38
N ILE A 176 72.07 68.23 50.12
CA ILE A 176 71.37 68.08 48.83
C ILE A 176 70.74 69.41 48.39
N HIS A 177 70.38 69.56 47.07
CA HIS A 177 69.64 70.68 46.56
C HIS A 177 68.17 70.60 46.94
N ALA A 178 67.50 71.75 47.13
CA ALA A 178 66.07 71.78 47.56
C ALA A 178 65.13 71.07 46.65
N HIS A 179 65.38 70.98 45.34
CA HIS A 179 64.55 70.26 44.39
C HIS A 179 64.85 68.74 44.38
N GLU A 180 65.91 68.30 45.02
CA GLU A 180 66.32 66.91 45.19
C GLU A 180 65.99 66.38 46.57
N ASP A 181 65.28 67.19 47.40
CA ASP A 181 64.82 66.74 48.72
C ASP A 181 63.92 65.53 48.65
N PRO A 182 64.31 64.40 49.27
CA PRO A 182 63.55 63.17 49.23
C PRO A 182 62.06 63.31 49.68
N TYR A 183 61.79 64.21 50.59
CA TYR A 183 60.41 64.52 51.02
C TYR A 183 59.57 65.09 49.87
N ILE A 184 60.12 66.02 49.06
CA ILE A 184 59.42 66.59 47.90
C ILE A 184 59.26 65.55 46.83
N LEU A 185 60.28 64.71 46.57
CA LEU A 185 60.21 63.59 45.60
C LEU A 185 59.19 62.56 46.01
N GLN A 186 59.12 62.18 47.31
CA GLN A 186 58.11 61.26 47.81
C GLN A 186 56.66 61.76 47.57
N ARG A 187 56.44 63.06 47.84
CA ARG A 187 55.11 63.64 47.50
C ARG A 187 54.84 63.60 46.00
N GLY A 188 55.83 63.73 45.18
CA GLY A 188 55.77 63.56 43.75
C GLY A 188 55.47 62.16 43.34
N VAL A 189 56.03 61.20 44.03
CA VAL A 189 55.70 59.74 43.82
C VAL A 189 54.24 59.50 44.19
N TYR A 190 53.75 59.91 45.36
CA TYR A 190 52.36 59.77 45.74
C TYR A 190 51.39 60.35 44.71
N HIS A 191 51.68 61.55 44.19
CA HIS A 191 50.84 62.13 43.14
C HIS A 191 50.78 61.27 41.87
N ARG A 192 51.89 60.69 41.44
CA ARG A 192 51.98 59.87 40.25
C ARG A 192 51.34 58.47 40.43
N LEU A 193 51.52 57.87 41.58
CA LEU A 193 50.83 56.62 41.95
C LEU A 193 49.32 56.84 42.01
N ASN A 194 48.86 57.95 42.62
CA ASN A 194 47.40 58.21 42.58
C ASN A 194 46.88 58.38 41.15
N LYS A 195 47.64 59.05 40.27
CA LYS A 195 47.30 59.19 38.86
C LYS A 195 47.28 57.79 38.16
N GLN A 196 48.26 56.93 38.43
CA GLN A 196 48.35 55.59 37.92
C GLN A 196 47.10 54.77 38.35
N ILE A 197 46.73 54.79 39.66
CA ILE A 197 45.57 54.13 40.19
C ILE A 197 44.26 54.59 39.50
N ILE A 198 44.14 55.88 39.21
CA ILE A 198 43.00 56.45 38.49
C ILE A 198 42.93 55.83 37.07
N GLU A 199 44.05 55.80 36.34
CA GLU A 199 44.11 55.24 34.99
C GLU A 199 43.84 53.71 34.99
N GLU A 200 44.36 52.97 35.98
CA GLU A 200 44.10 51.56 36.18
C GLU A 200 42.60 51.29 36.44
N ASN A 201 42.00 52.09 37.35
CA ASN A 201 40.57 51.99 37.63
C ASN A 201 39.68 52.32 36.41
N ASN A 202 40.06 53.34 35.65
CA ASN A 202 39.36 53.70 34.42
C ASN A 202 39.44 52.57 33.41
N ASN A 203 40.66 52.05 33.18
CA ASN A 203 40.81 50.86 32.29
C ASN A 203 40.04 49.62 32.76
N ARG A 204 40.03 49.34 34.07
CA ARG A 204 39.23 48.27 34.65
C ARG A 204 37.73 48.46 34.37
N ASN A 205 37.21 49.69 34.54
CA ASN A 205 35.80 49.99 34.26
C ASN A 205 35.47 49.87 32.78
N ASP A 206 36.39 50.28 31.89
CA ASP A 206 36.27 50.11 30.43
C ASP A 206 36.18 48.61 30.07
N ILE A 207 37.05 47.77 30.67
CA ILE A 207 37.02 46.29 30.46
C ILE A 207 35.70 45.69 30.95
N ILE A 208 35.21 46.10 32.13
CA ILE A 208 33.91 45.64 32.67
C ILE A 208 32.79 46.05 31.70
N ALA A 209 32.80 47.28 31.17
CA ALA A 209 31.81 47.71 30.19
C ALA A 209 31.85 46.86 28.91
N VAL A 210 33.06 46.52 28.41
CA VAL A 210 33.25 45.60 27.28
C VAL A 210 32.74 44.22 27.59
N GLN A 211 33.02 43.65 28.78
CA GLN A 211 32.51 42.34 29.20
C GLN A 211 30.99 42.32 29.24
N ASN A 212 30.34 43.33 29.81
CA ASN A 212 28.90 43.47 29.88
C ASN A 212 28.28 43.56 28.46
N SER A 213 28.87 44.39 27.59
CA SER A 213 28.47 44.51 26.18
C SER A 213 28.62 43.19 25.44
N PHE A 214 29.67 42.42 25.73
CA PHE A 214 29.91 41.11 25.15
C PHE A 214 28.86 40.10 25.60
N ALA A 215 28.55 40.03 26.90
CA ALA A 215 27.53 39.18 27.46
C ALA A 215 26.15 39.44 26.82
N GLN A 216 25.77 40.70 26.64
CA GLN A 216 24.53 41.08 25.96
C GLN A 216 24.54 40.67 24.49
N PHE A 217 25.66 40.82 23.79
CA PHE A 217 25.79 40.40 22.41
C PHE A 217 25.72 38.91 22.26
N GLU A 218 26.33 38.14 23.16
CA GLU A 218 26.24 36.67 23.16
C GLU A 218 24.80 36.17 23.41
N ALA A 219 24.07 36.79 24.31
CA ALA A 219 22.64 36.53 24.52
C ALA A 219 21.83 36.84 23.25
N HIS A 220 22.15 37.94 22.55
CA HIS A 220 21.54 38.29 21.25
C HIS A 220 21.84 37.24 20.18
N ILE A 221 23.08 36.73 20.09
CA ILE A 221 23.46 35.63 19.18
C ILE A 221 22.58 34.41 19.43
N LEU A 222 22.48 33.93 20.68
CA LEU A 222 21.68 32.76 21.06
C LEU A 222 20.21 32.95 20.73
N THR A 223 19.62 34.09 21.11
CA THR A 223 18.21 34.38 20.82
C THR A 223 17.94 34.42 19.31
N THR A 224 18.84 34.98 18.53
CA THR A 224 18.72 35.06 17.07
C THR A 224 18.82 33.65 16.44
N ILE A 225 19.73 32.81 16.92
CA ILE A 225 19.84 31.41 16.47
C ILE A 225 18.57 30.66 16.82
N GLN A 226 18.06 30.77 18.05
CA GLN A 226 16.82 30.09 18.49
C GLN A 226 15.63 30.51 17.62
N ASN A 227 15.48 31.81 17.35
CA ASN A 227 14.40 32.32 16.50
C ASN A 227 14.55 31.83 15.04
N GLY A 228 15.76 31.86 14.49
CA GLY A 228 16.04 31.39 13.14
C GLY A 228 15.76 29.88 12.97
N LEU A 229 16.21 29.06 13.91
CA LEU A 229 15.94 27.62 13.92
C LEU A 229 14.46 27.33 14.19
N GLY A 230 13.76 28.12 15.01
CA GLY A 230 12.32 28.00 15.23
C GLY A 230 11.53 28.23 13.94
N GLN A 231 11.85 29.29 13.21
CA GLN A 231 11.22 29.56 11.90
C GLN A 231 11.56 28.47 10.88
N PHE A 232 12.81 28.02 10.82
CA PHE A 232 13.23 26.91 9.98
C PHE A 232 12.42 25.64 10.26
N ASN A 233 12.31 25.25 11.54
CA ASN A 233 11.54 24.08 11.94
C ASN A 233 10.06 24.20 11.55
N GLN A 234 9.45 25.37 11.72
CA GLN A 234 8.07 25.60 11.33
C GLN A 234 7.86 25.41 9.82
N ILE A 235 8.75 25.96 8.99
CA ILE A 235 8.67 25.90 7.53
C ILE A 235 8.83 24.45 7.05
N VAL A 236 9.87 23.74 7.52
CA VAL A 236 10.14 22.35 7.11
C VAL A 236 9.08 21.40 7.67
N GLY A 237 8.65 21.64 8.91
CA GLY A 237 7.58 20.83 9.53
C GLY A 237 6.24 20.96 8.79
N ASN A 238 5.85 22.17 8.43
CA ASN A 238 4.64 22.41 7.63
C ASN A 238 4.72 21.73 6.26
N GLN A 239 5.86 21.76 5.60
CA GLN A 239 6.09 21.08 4.32
C GLN A 239 5.93 19.56 4.46
N ALA A 240 6.51 18.97 5.50
CA ALA A 240 6.39 17.54 5.77
C ALA A 240 4.92 17.12 6.01
N GLU A 241 4.17 17.92 6.77
CA GLU A 241 2.75 17.66 7.04
C GLU A 241 1.88 17.81 5.78
N GLN A 242 2.15 18.81 4.95
CA GLN A 242 1.48 18.95 3.65
C GLN A 242 1.75 17.74 2.76
N THR A 243 3.00 17.27 2.68
CA THR A 243 3.36 16.08 1.91
C THR A 243 2.64 14.84 2.42
N ARG A 244 2.58 14.64 3.74
CA ARG A 244 1.83 13.55 4.37
C ARG A 244 0.35 13.60 4.01
N THR A 245 -0.24 14.79 4.08
CA THR A 245 -1.66 15.01 3.72
C THR A 245 -1.93 14.68 2.25
N MET A 246 -1.06 15.10 1.34
CA MET A 246 -1.20 14.83 -0.09
C MET A 246 -1.14 13.33 -0.40
N TYR A 247 -0.22 12.58 0.22
CA TYR A 247 -0.20 11.11 0.10
C TYR A 247 -1.44 10.46 0.74
N GLY A 248 -1.90 10.99 1.86
CA GLY A 248 -3.14 10.56 2.50
C GLY A 248 -4.36 10.73 1.58
N ASN A 249 -4.45 11.86 0.87
CA ASN A 249 -5.50 12.11 -0.11
C ASN A 249 -5.48 11.09 -1.27
N MET A 250 -4.30 10.77 -1.80
CA MET A 250 -4.15 9.75 -2.86
C MET A 250 -4.68 8.39 -2.38
N THR A 251 -4.28 7.98 -1.18
CA THR A 251 -4.71 6.71 -0.58
C THR A 251 -6.22 6.69 -0.31
N SER A 252 -6.75 7.76 0.27
CA SER A 252 -8.18 7.89 0.57
C SER A 252 -9.04 7.82 -0.70
N THR A 253 -8.63 8.50 -1.77
CA THR A 253 -9.35 8.44 -3.06
C THR A 253 -9.39 7.02 -3.61
N ALA A 254 -8.26 6.29 -3.57
CA ALA A 254 -8.22 4.92 -4.03
C ALA A 254 -9.08 3.97 -3.16
N GLN A 255 -9.08 4.15 -1.85
CA GLN A 255 -9.87 3.34 -0.91
C GLN A 255 -11.38 3.57 -1.00
N GLN A 256 -11.82 4.70 -1.53
CA GLN A 256 -13.24 5.00 -1.73
C GLN A 256 -13.83 4.30 -2.96
N ILE A 257 -13.02 3.73 -3.84
CA ILE A 257 -13.49 2.98 -5.01
C ILE A 257 -13.98 1.62 -4.54
N ALA A 258 -15.26 1.31 -4.75
CA ALA A 258 -15.79 -0.01 -4.50
C ALA A 258 -15.06 -1.05 -5.37
N PRO A 259 -14.73 -2.24 -4.85
CA PRO A 259 -13.96 -3.25 -5.59
C PRO A 259 -14.59 -3.69 -6.91
N ASP A 260 -15.91 -3.59 -7.01
CA ASP A 260 -16.70 -3.95 -8.18
C ASP A 260 -17.03 -2.76 -9.12
N PHE A 261 -16.61 -1.54 -8.75
CA PHE A 261 -16.95 -0.32 -9.48
C PHE A 261 -16.55 -0.39 -10.97
N GLU A 262 -15.29 -0.68 -11.24
CA GLU A 262 -14.78 -0.75 -12.62
C GLU A 262 -15.39 -1.90 -13.40
N TRP A 263 -15.59 -3.05 -12.75
CA TRP A 263 -16.23 -4.20 -13.38
C TRP A 263 -17.68 -3.91 -13.75
N ASN A 264 -18.46 -3.34 -12.85
CA ASN A 264 -19.84 -2.98 -13.11
C ASN A 264 -19.96 -1.95 -14.24
N GLY A 265 -19.09 -0.93 -14.24
CA GLY A 265 -19.02 0.04 -15.33
C GLY A 265 -18.60 -0.60 -16.66
N PHE A 266 -17.64 -1.53 -16.65
CA PHE A 266 -17.21 -2.27 -17.83
C PHE A 266 -18.34 -3.14 -18.40
N VAL A 267 -19.03 -3.89 -17.56
CA VAL A 267 -20.19 -4.71 -17.96
C VAL A 267 -21.29 -3.85 -18.57
N GLN A 268 -21.60 -2.71 -17.95
CA GLN A 268 -22.63 -1.82 -18.46
C GLN A 268 -22.29 -1.27 -19.86
N ARG A 269 -21.03 -0.89 -20.09
CA ARG A 269 -20.57 -0.39 -21.40
C ARG A 269 -20.50 -1.48 -22.47
N ASN A 270 -20.35 -2.75 -22.09
CA ASN A 270 -20.12 -3.86 -22.99
C ASN A 270 -21.23 -4.92 -22.93
N ASN A 271 -22.43 -4.57 -22.47
CA ASN A 271 -23.56 -5.50 -22.28
C ASN A 271 -24.02 -6.17 -23.59
N GLN A 272 -23.70 -5.58 -24.75
CA GLN A 272 -24.00 -6.16 -26.06
C GLN A 272 -23.09 -7.32 -26.42
N VAL A 273 -21.90 -7.42 -25.79
CA VAL A 273 -20.86 -8.41 -26.11
C VAL A 273 -20.73 -9.44 -25.00
N LEU A 274 -20.89 -9.00 -23.75
CA LEU A 274 -20.77 -9.87 -22.61
C LEU A 274 -22.02 -10.74 -22.43
N ILE A 275 -21.80 -11.95 -21.96
CA ILE A 275 -22.89 -12.88 -21.66
C ILE A 275 -23.55 -12.46 -20.34
N ASP A 276 -24.85 -12.29 -20.34
CA ASP A 276 -25.62 -12.11 -19.11
C ASP A 276 -25.60 -13.39 -18.29
N PRO A 277 -25.01 -13.40 -17.08
CA PRO A 277 -24.96 -14.58 -16.23
C PRO A 277 -26.34 -15.08 -15.78
N ASN A 278 -27.36 -14.20 -15.83
CA ASN A 278 -28.73 -14.55 -15.46
C ASN A 278 -29.54 -15.01 -16.67
N ALA A 279 -29.00 -14.93 -17.88
CA ALA A 279 -29.69 -15.41 -19.05
C ALA A 279 -29.85 -16.94 -18.97
N PRO A 280 -31.04 -17.47 -19.20
CA PRO A 280 -31.26 -18.90 -19.13
C PRO A 280 -30.43 -19.64 -20.19
N PRO A 281 -29.89 -20.80 -19.86
CA PRO A 281 -29.15 -21.60 -20.81
C PRO A 281 -30.03 -21.99 -22.01
N ARG A 282 -29.41 -22.15 -23.15
CA ARG A 282 -30.14 -22.60 -24.34
C ARG A 282 -30.73 -24.00 -24.11
N SER A 283 -32.01 -24.16 -24.39
CA SER A 283 -32.69 -25.45 -24.34
C SER A 283 -33.02 -25.91 -25.74
N MET A 284 -32.90 -27.21 -25.97
CA MET A 284 -33.30 -27.87 -27.21
C MET A 284 -34.77 -27.64 -27.51
N SER A 285 -35.61 -27.52 -26.49
CA SER A 285 -37.06 -27.26 -26.63
C SER A 285 -37.36 -25.92 -27.35
N ASN A 286 -36.40 -24.96 -27.33
CA ASN A 286 -36.57 -23.68 -27.95
C ASN A 286 -35.89 -23.55 -29.33
N ILE A 287 -35.36 -24.68 -29.83
CA ILE A 287 -34.72 -24.72 -31.15
C ILE A 287 -35.72 -25.24 -32.19
N SER A 288 -35.90 -24.49 -33.24
CA SER A 288 -36.59 -24.93 -34.42
C SER A 288 -35.65 -24.92 -35.63
N PHE A 289 -35.85 -25.85 -36.51
CA PHE A 289 -35.03 -25.97 -37.72
C PHE A 289 -35.89 -26.29 -38.94
N PRO A 290 -35.45 -26.03 -40.16
CA PRO A 290 -36.21 -26.31 -41.37
C PRO A 290 -36.58 -27.77 -41.47
N ASN A 291 -37.83 -28.02 -41.85
CA ASN A 291 -38.42 -29.37 -42.00
C ASN A 291 -38.58 -30.20 -40.70
N GLN A 292 -38.40 -29.59 -39.51
CA GLN A 292 -38.59 -30.27 -38.22
C GLN A 292 -39.96 -31.00 -38.16
N ASN A 293 -41.01 -30.33 -38.57
CA ASN A 293 -42.39 -30.84 -38.55
C ASN A 293 -42.89 -31.16 -39.96
N HIS A 294 -42.01 -31.65 -40.84
CA HIS A 294 -42.42 -32.06 -42.17
C HIS A 294 -43.14 -33.40 -42.07
N ARG A 295 -44.21 -33.60 -42.87
CA ARG A 295 -45.01 -34.84 -42.87
C ARG A 295 -44.18 -36.12 -43.01
N ALA A 296 -42.98 -36.09 -43.55
CA ALA A 296 -42.10 -37.22 -43.71
C ALA A 296 -41.23 -37.49 -42.45
N THR A 297 -41.17 -36.56 -41.50
CA THR A 297 -40.40 -36.69 -40.25
C THR A 297 -41.33 -37.09 -39.08
N GLU A 298 -42.64 -37.03 -39.24
CA GLU A 298 -43.59 -37.43 -38.23
C GLU A 298 -43.86 -38.91 -38.34
N PRO A 299 -43.63 -39.73 -37.30
CA PRO A 299 -43.90 -41.14 -37.35
C PRO A 299 -45.40 -41.46 -37.44
N LEU A 300 -45.78 -42.47 -38.18
CA LEU A 300 -47.13 -42.95 -38.24
C LEU A 300 -47.55 -43.57 -36.90
N ILE A 301 -46.63 -44.29 -36.27
CA ILE A 301 -46.71 -44.77 -34.90
C ILE A 301 -45.30 -44.97 -34.34
N ALA A 302 -45.12 -44.63 -33.06
CA ALA A 302 -43.89 -44.89 -32.34
C ALA A 302 -44.21 -45.36 -30.93
N GLY A 303 -43.36 -46.19 -30.37
CA GLY A 303 -43.51 -46.68 -29.01
C GLY A 303 -42.73 -47.95 -28.68
N SER A 304 -42.78 -48.35 -27.45
CA SER A 304 -42.12 -49.56 -26.98
C SER A 304 -42.89 -50.81 -27.39
N LEU A 305 -42.18 -51.71 -28.04
CA LEU A 305 -42.69 -53.06 -28.33
C LEU A 305 -41.68 -54.12 -27.87
N GLU A 306 -42.15 -55.21 -27.32
CA GLU A 306 -41.32 -56.36 -27.02
C GLU A 306 -41.17 -57.22 -28.27
N ARG A 307 -39.94 -57.50 -28.70
CA ARG A 307 -39.66 -58.45 -29.79
C ARG A 307 -39.09 -59.76 -29.24
N LYS A 308 -39.55 -60.90 -29.76
CA LYS A 308 -38.98 -62.18 -29.39
C LYS A 308 -37.60 -62.40 -29.93
N GLY A 309 -36.61 -62.53 -29.04
CA GLY A 309 -35.20 -62.72 -29.37
C GLY A 309 -34.93 -63.99 -30.13
N LYS A 310 -34.01 -64.03 -31.06
CA LYS A 310 -33.65 -65.13 -31.93
C LYS A 310 -33.06 -66.32 -31.15
N LEU A 311 -32.25 -66.12 -30.13
CA LEU A 311 -31.49 -67.14 -29.40
C LEU A 311 -32.19 -67.65 -28.14
N LEU A 312 -32.75 -66.79 -27.32
CA LEU A 312 -33.26 -67.12 -26.00
C LEU A 312 -34.81 -67.27 -25.95
N LYS A 313 -35.49 -67.01 -27.07
CA LYS A 313 -36.95 -66.97 -27.17
C LYS A 313 -37.68 -66.11 -26.11
N LYS A 314 -36.89 -65.19 -25.43
CA LYS A 314 -37.46 -64.20 -24.54
C LYS A 314 -37.88 -62.95 -25.34
N TYR A 315 -38.90 -62.28 -24.84
CA TYR A 315 -39.31 -61.00 -25.36
C TYR A 315 -38.42 -59.85 -24.73
N GLU A 316 -37.87 -59.07 -25.57
CA GLU A 316 -37.02 -57.94 -25.18
C GLU A 316 -37.67 -56.66 -25.69
N ALA A 317 -37.79 -55.65 -24.82
CA ALA A 317 -38.37 -54.35 -25.17
C ALA A 317 -37.36 -53.49 -25.96
N ALA A 318 -37.83 -52.85 -27.01
CA ALA A 318 -37.11 -51.89 -27.81
C ALA A 318 -38.07 -50.78 -28.27
N PHE A 319 -37.53 -49.66 -28.69
CA PHE A 319 -38.32 -48.60 -29.24
C PHE A 319 -38.48 -48.77 -30.75
N TRP A 320 -39.74 -48.82 -31.19
CA TRP A 320 -40.08 -49.05 -32.57
C TRP A 320 -40.84 -47.91 -33.19
N VAL A 321 -40.56 -47.65 -34.46
CA VAL A 321 -41.15 -46.53 -35.20
C VAL A 321 -41.54 -46.96 -36.56
N ILE A 322 -42.81 -46.70 -37.01
CA ILE A 322 -43.20 -46.82 -38.40
C ILE A 322 -43.23 -45.40 -39.00
N THR A 323 -42.46 -45.24 -40.07
CA THR A 323 -42.30 -43.94 -40.76
C THR A 323 -43.24 -43.81 -41.97
N PRO A 324 -43.57 -42.58 -42.41
CA PRO A 324 -44.30 -42.37 -43.67
C PRO A 324 -43.57 -42.91 -44.90
N SER A 325 -42.24 -43.09 -44.82
CA SER A 325 -41.44 -43.78 -45.86
C SER A 325 -41.64 -45.29 -45.87
N LYS A 326 -42.57 -45.82 -45.08
CA LYS A 326 -42.94 -47.24 -44.97
C LYS A 326 -41.83 -48.14 -44.43
N PHE A 327 -40.96 -47.59 -43.58
CA PHE A 327 -40.00 -48.35 -42.79
C PHE A 327 -40.53 -48.62 -41.40
N MET A 328 -40.22 -49.77 -40.84
CA MET A 328 -40.35 -50.07 -39.43
C MET A 328 -38.94 -50.20 -38.88
N HIS A 329 -38.52 -49.21 -38.03
CA HIS A 329 -37.20 -49.15 -37.41
C HIS A 329 -37.24 -49.58 -35.96
N GLU A 330 -36.20 -50.28 -35.53
CA GLU A 330 -35.96 -50.66 -34.13
C GLU A 330 -34.82 -49.81 -33.60
N PHE A 331 -35.05 -49.12 -32.50
CA PHE A 331 -34.01 -48.37 -31.75
C PHE A 331 -33.89 -48.97 -30.33
N LYS A 332 -32.74 -48.87 -29.74
CA LYS A 332 -32.47 -49.32 -28.39
C LYS A 332 -33.28 -48.56 -27.35
N THR A 333 -33.45 -47.28 -27.52
CA THR A 333 -34.20 -46.40 -26.66
C THR A 333 -34.86 -45.30 -27.50
N ASP A 334 -35.68 -44.50 -26.88
CA ASP A 334 -36.30 -43.28 -27.44
C ASP A 334 -35.47 -42.01 -27.16
N ASP A 335 -34.26 -42.17 -26.58
CA ASP A 335 -33.38 -41.05 -26.25
C ASP A 335 -32.52 -40.65 -27.45
N ASP A 336 -32.98 -39.62 -28.15
CA ASP A 336 -32.28 -39.08 -29.31
C ASP A 336 -31.10 -38.12 -28.93
N PHE A 337 -30.92 -37.81 -27.63
CA PHE A 337 -29.96 -36.84 -27.19
C PHE A 337 -28.68 -37.45 -26.64
N ALA A 338 -28.79 -38.63 -26.03
CA ALA A 338 -27.62 -39.25 -25.40
C ALA A 338 -26.68 -39.89 -26.41
N LYS A 339 -27.18 -40.29 -27.55
CA LYS A 339 -26.42 -40.96 -28.61
C LYS A 339 -27.12 -40.81 -29.96
N ASP A 340 -26.33 -40.68 -31.01
CA ASP A 340 -26.83 -40.66 -32.40
C ASP A 340 -27.69 -41.90 -32.67
N PRO A 341 -28.98 -41.72 -32.98
CA PRO A 341 -29.93 -42.82 -33.10
C PRO A 341 -29.68 -43.62 -34.39
N ILE A 342 -29.13 -44.82 -34.26
CA ILE A 342 -28.93 -45.77 -35.37
C ILE A 342 -29.89 -46.91 -35.19
N PRO A 343 -30.74 -47.24 -36.18
CA PRO A 343 -31.65 -48.34 -36.07
C PRO A 343 -30.92 -49.70 -36.05
N GLU A 344 -31.26 -50.55 -35.09
CA GLU A 344 -30.72 -51.94 -35.00
C GLU A 344 -31.32 -52.87 -36.02
N THR A 345 -32.57 -52.63 -36.37
CA THR A 345 -33.30 -53.39 -37.42
C THR A 345 -34.15 -52.40 -38.20
N SER A 346 -34.21 -52.59 -39.49
CA SER A 346 -35.09 -51.80 -40.38
C SER A 346 -35.79 -52.74 -41.36
N LEU A 347 -37.08 -52.66 -41.31
CA LEU A 347 -37.95 -53.50 -42.22
C LEU A 347 -38.60 -52.54 -43.21
N TYR A 348 -38.49 -52.84 -44.54
CA TYR A 348 -39.23 -52.10 -45.57
C TYR A 348 -40.61 -52.79 -45.69
N LEU A 349 -41.68 -52.17 -45.19
CA LEU A 349 -43.00 -52.76 -44.96
C LEU A 349 -43.71 -53.22 -46.23
N PRO A 350 -43.55 -52.53 -47.39
CA PRO A 350 -44.13 -53.06 -48.66
C PRO A 350 -43.66 -54.43 -49.05
N ASP A 351 -42.47 -54.86 -48.60
CA ASP A 351 -41.91 -56.21 -48.86
C ASP A 351 -42.15 -57.15 -47.70
N CYS A 352 -42.94 -56.76 -46.70
CA CYS A 352 -43.24 -57.60 -45.53
C CYS A 352 -44.61 -58.21 -45.59
N MET A 353 -44.75 -59.37 -44.93
CA MET A 353 -46.02 -60.01 -44.67
C MET A 353 -46.41 -59.86 -43.19
N VAL A 354 -47.61 -59.43 -42.90
CA VAL A 354 -48.10 -59.19 -41.56
C VAL A 354 -49.09 -60.32 -41.19
N GLY A 355 -48.81 -60.99 -40.09
CA GLY A 355 -49.70 -62.04 -39.55
C GLY A 355 -50.90 -61.43 -38.80
N ALA A 356 -51.86 -62.20 -38.50
CA ALA A 356 -53.01 -61.79 -37.71
C ALA A 356 -52.62 -61.37 -36.31
N VAL A 357 -53.34 -60.39 -35.72
CA VAL A 357 -53.18 -60.04 -34.33
C VAL A 357 -53.88 -61.03 -33.42
N ASP A 358 -53.20 -61.50 -32.38
CA ASP A 358 -53.70 -62.41 -31.37
C ASP A 358 -53.48 -61.81 -29.97
N GLY A 359 -54.47 -61.17 -29.43
CA GLY A 359 -54.40 -60.45 -28.16
C GLY A 359 -53.34 -59.35 -28.14
N LEU A 360 -52.24 -59.60 -27.47
CA LEU A 360 -51.11 -58.69 -27.39
C LEU A 360 -50.06 -58.86 -28.49
N LYS A 361 -50.19 -59.95 -29.28
CA LYS A 361 -49.10 -60.40 -30.17
C LYS A 361 -49.50 -60.28 -31.64
N PHE A 362 -48.48 -59.94 -32.44
CA PHE A 362 -48.56 -59.95 -33.90
C PHE A 362 -47.21 -60.37 -34.49
N GLN A 363 -47.18 -60.71 -35.74
CA GLN A 363 -45.99 -61.16 -36.41
C GLN A 363 -45.79 -60.41 -37.71
N VAL A 364 -44.54 -60.12 -38.01
CA VAL A 364 -44.11 -59.51 -39.27
C VAL A 364 -43.00 -60.37 -39.86
N LYS A 365 -43.15 -60.80 -41.09
CA LYS A 365 -42.17 -61.56 -41.81
C LYS A 365 -41.58 -60.64 -42.88
N GLY A 366 -40.27 -60.29 -42.74
CA GLY A 366 -39.59 -59.36 -43.64
C GLY A 366 -38.10 -59.56 -43.61
N LYS A 367 -37.45 -58.77 -44.44
CA LYS A 367 -35.99 -58.72 -44.55
C LYS A 367 -35.46 -57.49 -43.83
N ASP A 368 -34.46 -57.70 -42.98
CA ASP A 368 -33.76 -56.58 -42.36
C ASP A 368 -32.90 -55.89 -43.40
N VAL A 369 -33.10 -54.56 -43.56
CA VAL A 369 -32.38 -53.66 -44.45
C VAL A 369 -31.60 -52.59 -43.72
N SER A 370 -31.36 -52.74 -42.42
CA SER A 370 -30.60 -51.75 -41.59
C SER A 370 -29.12 -51.68 -41.97
N GLY A 371 -28.55 -52.72 -42.53
CA GLY A 371 -27.15 -52.74 -42.92
C GLY A 371 -26.87 -51.96 -44.22
N SER A 372 -26.13 -50.88 -44.14
CA SER A 372 -25.66 -50.12 -45.31
C SER A 372 -24.53 -50.79 -46.01
N SER A 373 -24.64 -52.10 -46.36
CA SER A 373 -23.67 -52.76 -47.23
C SER A 373 -24.31 -53.03 -48.57
N PHE A 374 -23.91 -52.21 -49.53
CA PHE A 374 -23.97 -52.55 -50.95
C PHE A 374 -23.05 -53.76 -51.24
N GLY A 375 -23.33 -54.90 -50.67
CA GLY A 375 -22.54 -56.06 -50.77
C GLY A 375 -23.37 -57.28 -50.39
N ASN A 376 -23.91 -58.02 -51.38
CA ASN A 376 -24.37 -59.37 -51.34
C ASN A 376 -24.35 -60.13 -50.00
N LYS A 377 -25.25 -59.80 -49.10
CA LYS A 377 -25.72 -60.79 -48.19
C LYS A 377 -27.18 -61.08 -48.55
N LEU A 378 -27.43 -62.29 -49.02
CA LEU A 378 -28.76 -62.86 -49.08
C LEU A 378 -29.30 -62.89 -47.66
N SER A 379 -29.83 -61.79 -47.19
CA SER A 379 -30.58 -61.75 -45.95
C SER A 379 -31.91 -62.44 -46.22
N MET A 380 -32.04 -63.61 -45.66
CA MET A 380 -33.33 -64.35 -45.71
C MET A 380 -34.38 -63.54 -44.95
N ALA A 381 -35.61 -63.62 -45.42
CA ALA A 381 -36.74 -63.05 -44.70
C ALA A 381 -36.88 -63.77 -43.36
N HIS A 382 -36.90 -63.06 -42.28
CA HIS A 382 -37.13 -63.59 -40.92
C HIS A 382 -38.50 -63.22 -40.40
N GLU A 383 -38.99 -64.04 -39.54
CA GLU A 383 -40.23 -63.79 -38.84
C GLU A 383 -39.96 -63.13 -37.49
N TYR A 384 -40.49 -61.93 -37.32
CA TYR A 384 -40.37 -61.10 -36.12
C TYR A 384 -41.71 -61.23 -35.37
N ALA A 385 -41.67 -61.75 -34.15
CA ALA A 385 -42.84 -61.85 -33.28
C ALA A 385 -42.80 -60.72 -32.28
N PHE A 386 -43.81 -59.87 -32.26
CA PHE A 386 -43.99 -58.73 -31.43
C PHE A 386 -45.03 -58.93 -30.36
N LYS A 387 -44.91 -58.24 -29.26
CA LYS A 387 -45.86 -58.12 -28.19
C LYS A 387 -45.98 -56.69 -27.72
N ALA A 388 -47.19 -56.14 -27.74
CA ALA A 388 -47.51 -54.81 -27.21
C ALA A 388 -47.90 -54.88 -25.74
N HIS A 389 -47.99 -53.78 -25.06
CA HIS A 389 -48.35 -53.70 -23.65
C HIS A 389 -49.86 -53.89 -23.44
N THR A 390 -50.66 -53.44 -24.37
CA THR A 390 -52.15 -53.61 -24.33
C THR A 390 -52.70 -54.17 -25.64
N PRO A 391 -53.90 -54.82 -25.64
CA PRO A 391 -54.53 -55.25 -26.87
C PRO A 391 -54.83 -54.07 -27.82
N GLN A 392 -55.19 -52.93 -27.30
CA GLN A 392 -55.45 -51.71 -28.10
C GLN A 392 -54.21 -51.23 -28.84
N GLU A 393 -53.04 -51.22 -28.15
CA GLU A 393 -51.78 -50.91 -28.79
C GLU A 393 -51.43 -51.98 -29.87
N ALA A 394 -51.57 -53.27 -29.56
CA ALA A 394 -51.32 -54.28 -30.54
C ALA A 394 -52.14 -54.08 -31.79
N GLN A 395 -53.41 -53.73 -31.64
CA GLN A 395 -54.33 -53.47 -32.74
C GLN A 395 -53.90 -52.25 -33.55
N LYS A 396 -53.49 -51.10 -32.87
CA LYS A 396 -53.01 -49.92 -33.54
C LYS A 396 -51.74 -50.18 -34.35
N TRP A 397 -50.79 -50.93 -33.76
CA TRP A 397 -49.57 -51.32 -34.48
C TRP A 397 -49.89 -52.17 -35.67
N TRP A 398 -50.75 -53.13 -35.53
CA TRP A 398 -51.15 -54.02 -36.58
C TRP A 398 -51.87 -53.29 -37.72
N GLU A 399 -52.84 -52.43 -37.45
CA GLU A 399 -53.49 -51.53 -38.41
C GLU A 399 -52.55 -50.71 -39.19
N THR A 400 -51.57 -50.06 -38.47
CA THR A 400 -50.51 -49.18 -39.10
C THR A 400 -49.62 -50.03 -39.99
N LEU A 401 -49.21 -51.21 -39.55
CA LEU A 401 -48.44 -52.13 -40.35
C LEU A 401 -49.20 -52.56 -41.61
N ARG A 402 -50.47 -52.96 -41.47
CA ARG A 402 -51.30 -53.35 -42.56
C ARG A 402 -51.54 -52.27 -43.61
N SER A 403 -51.74 -51.08 -43.15
CA SER A 403 -51.90 -49.92 -44.06
C SER A 403 -50.60 -49.55 -44.78
N SER A 404 -49.44 -49.89 -44.21
CA SER A 404 -48.13 -49.63 -44.74
C SER A 404 -47.59 -50.76 -45.64
N THR A 405 -48.09 -51.94 -45.55
CA THR A 405 -47.78 -53.07 -46.43
C THR A 405 -48.51 -52.92 -47.76
N GLY A 406 -47.92 -53.38 -48.86
CA GLY A 406 -48.58 -53.35 -50.17
C GLY A 406 -49.88 -54.16 -50.22
N SER A 407 -50.86 -53.68 -50.97
CA SER A 407 -52.18 -54.33 -51.10
C SER A 407 -52.08 -55.63 -51.94
N THR A 408 -51.54 -56.69 -51.35
CA THR A 408 -51.76 -58.07 -51.83
C THR A 408 -51.87 -58.95 -50.56
N THR A 409 -52.98 -59.60 -50.48
CA THR A 409 -53.36 -60.57 -49.46
C THR A 409 -52.29 -61.65 -49.28
N ASN A 410 -51.38 -61.43 -48.38
CA ASN A 410 -50.49 -62.48 -47.88
C ASN A 410 -50.69 -62.59 -46.38
N GLU A 411 -51.84 -63.19 -45.95
CA GLU A 411 -52.00 -63.60 -44.59
C GLU A 411 -51.15 -64.83 -44.35
N LEU A 412 -50.31 -64.80 -43.33
CA LEU A 412 -49.65 -66.01 -42.85
C LEU A 412 -50.74 -66.96 -42.22
N PRO A 413 -50.74 -68.26 -42.52
CA PRO A 413 -51.75 -69.17 -41.93
C PRO A 413 -51.60 -69.20 -40.38
N PRO A 414 -52.71 -69.40 -39.66
CA PRO A 414 -52.69 -69.43 -38.21
C PRO A 414 -51.90 -70.64 -37.73
N THR A 415 -50.94 -70.45 -36.88
CA THR A 415 -50.22 -71.50 -36.17
C THR A 415 -51.18 -72.13 -35.14
N SER A 416 -51.36 -73.40 -35.25
CA SER A 416 -52.22 -74.21 -34.37
C SER A 416 -51.89 -74.07 -32.89
N PRO A 417 -52.91 -74.19 -32.00
CA PRO A 417 -52.74 -73.93 -30.57
C PRO A 417 -52.09 -75.16 -29.89
N SER A 418 -51.10 -74.90 -29.06
CA SER A 418 -50.65 -75.89 -28.09
C SER A 418 -51.38 -75.72 -26.79
N GLU A 419 -52.04 -76.76 -26.42
CA GLU A 419 -52.86 -77.10 -25.28
C GLU A 419 -52.70 -76.31 -23.98
N SER A 420 -53.85 -75.93 -23.51
CA SER A 420 -54.14 -75.45 -22.14
C SER A 420 -53.90 -76.53 -21.08
N ARG A 421 -53.36 -76.17 -19.99
CA ARG A 421 -53.63 -76.74 -18.69
C ARG A 421 -53.97 -75.67 -17.69
N GLN A 422 -55.25 -75.57 -17.34
CA GLN A 422 -55.68 -75.07 -16.03
C GLN A 422 -55.37 -76.12 -14.94
N PRO A 423 -55.17 -75.65 -13.67
CA PRO A 423 -56.36 -75.59 -12.82
C PRO A 423 -56.39 -74.41 -11.84
N SER A 424 -57.60 -73.97 -11.65
CA SER A 424 -58.40 -73.96 -10.41
C SER A 424 -57.98 -73.02 -9.25
N ALA A 425 -58.82 -72.06 -9.10
CA ALA A 425 -59.50 -71.53 -7.91
C ALA A 425 -58.78 -71.40 -6.56
N ALA A 426 -58.79 -70.18 -6.02
CA ALA A 426 -59.52 -69.86 -4.80
C ALA A 426 -59.39 -68.35 -4.47
N MET A 427 -60.55 -67.77 -4.43
CA MET A 427 -61.09 -66.79 -3.47
C MET A 427 -60.18 -65.98 -2.59
N GLY A 428 -60.47 -64.68 -2.57
CA GLY A 428 -60.13 -63.83 -1.44
C GLY A 428 -60.32 -62.35 -1.73
N SER A 429 -61.47 -61.88 -1.32
CA SER A 429 -62.00 -60.50 -1.39
C SER A 429 -61.13 -59.41 -0.82
N ALA A 430 -61.34 -58.25 -1.34
CA ALA A 430 -61.73 -57.04 -0.65
C ALA A 430 -60.75 -55.80 -0.73
N VAL A 431 -61.32 -54.78 -1.28
CA VAL A 431 -61.36 -53.41 -0.84
C VAL A 431 -60.22 -52.45 -1.24
N THR A 432 -60.59 -51.51 -2.15
CA THR A 432 -60.08 -50.18 -2.40
C THR A 432 -60.01 -49.32 -1.12
N PRO A 433 -59.37 -48.18 -1.03
CA PRO A 433 -59.28 -47.15 -2.08
C PRO A 433 -57.96 -46.35 -2.16
N GLU A 434 -57.85 -45.63 -3.29
CA GLU A 434 -57.19 -44.31 -3.54
C GLU A 434 -56.23 -43.68 -2.51
N LYS A 435 -55.06 -43.34 -3.00
CA LYS A 435 -54.57 -41.94 -2.94
C LYS A 435 -53.40 -41.69 -3.89
N SER A 436 -53.58 -40.68 -4.69
CA SER A 436 -52.59 -40.03 -5.47
C SER A 436 -51.38 -39.62 -4.60
N ALA A 437 -50.17 -39.82 -5.07
CA ALA A 437 -48.97 -39.13 -4.58
C ALA A 437 -48.04 -38.89 -5.75
N SER A 438 -47.80 -37.61 -5.95
CA SER A 438 -46.83 -36.99 -6.79
C SER A 438 -45.41 -37.50 -6.47
N SER A 439 -44.65 -37.84 -7.49
CA SER A 439 -43.22 -38.12 -7.36
C SER A 439 -42.45 -36.85 -7.20
N GLU A 440 -42.01 -36.59 -5.99
CA GLU A 440 -40.92 -35.64 -5.70
C GLU A 440 -39.58 -36.35 -5.88
N TYR A 441 -38.74 -35.78 -6.72
CA TYR A 441 -37.33 -36.11 -6.77
C TYR A 441 -36.62 -35.43 -5.58
N PRO A 442 -35.73 -36.10 -4.88
CA PRO A 442 -34.94 -35.46 -3.82
C PRO A 442 -33.82 -34.61 -4.43
N SER A 443 -33.91 -33.32 -4.18
CA SER A 443 -32.80 -32.37 -4.35
C SER A 443 -31.75 -32.59 -3.26
N GLU A 444 -30.49 -32.72 -3.66
CA GLU A 444 -29.35 -32.68 -2.75
C GLU A 444 -29.30 -31.36 -1.98
N PRO A 445 -28.88 -31.37 -0.71
CA PRO A 445 -28.82 -30.17 0.09
C PRO A 445 -27.62 -29.28 -0.29
N THR A 446 -27.91 -28.12 -0.81
CA THR A 446 -27.00 -26.99 -0.88
C THR A 446 -26.52 -26.66 0.52
N LYS A 447 -25.23 -26.79 0.80
CA LYS A 447 -24.60 -26.29 2.02
C LYS A 447 -24.69 -24.78 2.02
N VAL A 448 -25.57 -24.25 2.84
CA VAL A 448 -25.56 -22.85 3.28
C VAL A 448 -24.35 -22.71 4.18
N PHE A 449 -23.35 -21.96 3.74
CA PHE A 449 -22.32 -21.44 4.62
C PHE A 449 -22.95 -20.32 5.47
N THR A 450 -23.24 -20.64 6.72
CA THR A 450 -23.48 -19.64 7.75
C THR A 450 -22.15 -18.97 8.06
N GLU A 451 -22.13 -17.63 7.93
CA GLU A 451 -21.13 -16.71 8.47
C GLU A 451 -21.13 -16.78 10.00
N GLU A 452 -20.32 -17.69 10.57
CA GLU A 452 -19.87 -17.62 11.96
C GLU A 452 -18.67 -18.55 12.10
N ASP A 453 -17.52 -17.93 12.44
CA ASP A 453 -16.20 -18.47 12.76
C ASP A 453 -15.10 -18.23 11.71
N THR A 454 -14.66 -16.96 11.64
CA THR A 454 -13.25 -16.64 11.51
C THR A 454 -13.00 -15.24 12.11
N ARG A 455 -12.94 -15.16 13.44
CA ARG A 455 -12.11 -14.14 14.11
C ARG A 455 -10.67 -14.57 13.95
N PRO A 456 -9.78 -13.74 13.38
CA PRO A 456 -8.34 -13.98 13.52
C PRO A 456 -7.97 -13.75 14.98
N GLN A 457 -7.36 -14.76 15.57
CA GLN A 457 -6.77 -14.71 16.89
C GLN A 457 -5.71 -13.59 16.92
N THR A 458 -5.88 -12.66 17.84
CA THR A 458 -4.96 -11.61 18.20
C THR A 458 -3.70 -12.23 18.84
N THR A 459 -2.67 -12.51 18.05
CA THR A 459 -1.34 -12.86 18.54
C THR A 459 -0.28 -11.79 18.26
N ASP A 460 -0.62 -10.70 17.55
CA ASP A 460 0.36 -9.66 17.21
C ASP A 460 0.39 -8.46 18.17
N ALA A 461 -0.59 -8.29 19.05
CA ALA A 461 -0.59 -7.20 20.01
C ALA A 461 0.43 -7.38 21.15
N ALA A 462 0.71 -8.63 21.53
CA ALA A 462 1.70 -8.93 22.58
C ALA A 462 3.14 -8.82 22.06
N ALA A 463 3.40 -9.12 20.79
CA ALA A 463 4.71 -8.98 20.16
C ALA A 463 5.09 -7.51 19.96
N LEU A 464 4.15 -6.66 19.55
CA LEU A 464 4.35 -5.20 19.41
C LEU A 464 4.55 -4.49 20.75
N GLU A 465 3.94 -4.99 21.82
CA GLU A 465 4.13 -4.43 23.16
C GLU A 465 5.47 -4.86 23.79
N ALA A 466 6.00 -6.03 23.44
CA ALA A 466 7.34 -6.50 23.81
C ALA A 466 8.43 -5.68 23.09
N GLU A 467 8.32 -5.45 21.80
CA GLU A 467 9.27 -4.60 21.05
C GLU A 467 9.28 -3.15 21.53
N ARG A 468 8.12 -2.61 21.92
CA ARG A 468 8.02 -1.25 22.47
C ARG A 468 8.66 -1.13 23.87
N LYS A 469 8.64 -2.20 24.67
CA LYS A 469 9.32 -2.23 25.98
C LYS A 469 10.82 -2.40 25.85
N GLU A 470 11.32 -3.16 24.88
CA GLU A 470 12.74 -3.30 24.61
C GLU A 470 13.36 -2.01 24.05
N ALA A 471 12.65 -1.30 23.16
CA ALA A 471 13.08 0.00 22.64
C ALA A 471 13.12 1.10 23.73
N ALA A 472 12.22 1.05 24.71
CA ALA A 472 12.20 1.98 25.85
C ALA A 472 13.34 1.69 26.85
N TYR A 473 13.78 0.43 26.96
CA TYR A 473 14.88 0.06 27.87
C TYR A 473 16.26 0.37 27.26
N SER A 474 16.37 0.38 25.94
CA SER A 474 17.60 0.76 25.21
C SER A 474 17.84 2.27 25.17
N ALA A 475 16.81 3.10 25.39
CA ALA A 475 16.92 4.56 25.39
C ALA A 475 17.27 5.17 26.76
N ALA A 476 17.22 4.38 27.84
CA ALA A 476 17.64 4.80 29.18
C ALA A 476 19.07 4.30 29.43
N GLY A 477 20.06 5.14 29.07
CA GLY A 477 21.46 4.91 29.45
C GLY A 477 21.63 4.88 30.98
N PRO A 478 22.69 4.24 31.50
CA PRO A 478 22.88 4.08 32.93
C PRO A 478 23.12 5.42 33.60
N THR A 479 22.22 5.82 34.53
CA THR A 479 22.44 6.93 35.43
C THR A 479 23.37 6.43 36.52
N ASP A 480 24.61 6.87 36.50
CA ASP A 480 25.56 6.70 37.59
C ASP A 480 25.03 7.34 38.88
N GLY A 481 24.67 6.48 39.81
CA GLY A 481 24.29 6.85 41.15
C GLY A 481 25.49 7.33 41.97
N VAL A 482 25.64 8.62 42.17
CA VAL A 482 26.53 9.17 43.19
C VAL A 482 25.87 9.05 44.55
N ALA A 483 26.34 8.11 45.34
CA ALA A 483 25.97 7.96 46.77
C ALA A 483 26.67 9.07 47.59
N THR A 484 25.90 10.04 48.07
CA THR A 484 26.35 10.96 49.11
C THR A 484 26.27 10.27 50.48
N HIS A 485 27.41 9.86 51.01
CA HIS A 485 27.55 9.57 52.40
C HIS A 485 27.73 10.85 53.22
N SER A 486 26.69 11.21 53.93
CA SER A 486 26.76 12.16 55.04
C SER A 486 27.37 11.43 56.27
N LYS A 487 28.45 11.97 56.83
CA LYS A 487 28.83 11.73 58.23
C LYS A 487 29.38 13.00 58.85
N VAL A 488 28.62 13.46 59.89
CA VAL A 488 28.97 14.22 61.06
C VAL A 488 29.74 15.52 60.85
#